data_433fe7594d1e392570df75814d4d8a4c
#
_entry.id   433fe7594d1e392570df75814d4d8a4c
#
_cell.length_a   1.000
_cell.length_b   1.000
_cell.length_c   1.000
_cell.angle_alpha   90.00
_cell.angle_beta   90.00
_cell.angle_gamma   90.00
#
_symmetry.space_group_name_H-M   'P 1'
#
loop_
_entity.id
_entity.type
_entity.pdbx_description
1 polymer ?
#
loop_
_entity_poly.entity_id
_entity_poly.type
_entity_poly.pdbx_seq_one_letter_code
_entity_poly.pdbx_strand_id
1 'polypeptide(L)'
;MENRYRIVCPFSFDFFDGYWRNFRDSGTDEPVMRLSLEAKNVDLYGTETLPVYDGGKAFRVSDSVLCVNRDFTEGKICGNSDDIQGIYGCAMVALYGNLIRRDTLVMHSSMIECNGEAILFTGPSGVGKTTQAELWNEHRGARIVNGDMVFIHKDDDGRFYACGSPWHGSSEYCLNVKLPIKAIVTPIKSDECRIEAVSGMEMLRRVFPEVMLPDWFDGCKELGMSTLDGLLKSVPVYKLECTKDIRAVEALEMKLG
;
A
#
# COMPACT_ATOMS: atom_id res chain seq x y z
N MET A 1 0.88 6.39 15.70
CA MET A 1 0.48 5.04 16.22
C MET A 1 0.92 4.00 15.22
N GLU A 2 1.69 3.00 15.60
CA GLU A 2 2.09 1.92 14.70
C GLU A 2 0.92 0.97 14.55
N ASN A 3 0.53 0.65 13.32
CA ASN A 3 -0.52 -0.32 13.06
C ASN A 3 0.07 -1.74 13.20
N ARG A 4 -0.30 -2.45 14.25
CA ARG A 4 0.12 -3.84 14.48
C ARG A 4 -0.96 -4.81 14.08
N TYR A 5 -0.59 -5.84 13.35
CA TYR A 5 -1.48 -6.90 12.90
C TYR A 5 -1.01 -8.23 13.50
N ARG A 6 -1.93 -9.00 14.06
CA ARG A 6 -1.66 -10.36 14.51
C ARG A 6 -2.20 -11.35 13.50
N ILE A 7 -1.31 -12.08 12.84
CA ILE A 7 -1.67 -13.17 11.93
C ILE A 7 -1.28 -14.47 12.60
N VAL A 8 -2.26 -15.35 12.82
CA VAL A 8 -2.07 -16.69 13.38
C VAL A 8 -2.21 -17.70 12.26
N CYS A 9 -1.10 -18.31 11.86
CA CYS A 9 -1.06 -19.33 10.83
C CYS A 9 -0.65 -20.68 11.43
N PRO A 10 -1.46 -21.75 11.32
CA PRO A 10 -1.17 -23.04 11.92
C PRO A 10 -0.16 -23.89 11.12
N PHE A 11 0.27 -23.44 9.95
CA PHE A 11 1.24 -24.11 9.09
C PHE A 11 2.34 -23.14 8.67
N SER A 12 3.52 -23.68 8.32
CA SER A 12 4.60 -22.89 7.74
C SER A 12 4.15 -22.35 6.38
N PHE A 13 4.10 -21.04 6.24
CA PHE A 13 3.69 -20.37 5.04
C PHE A 13 4.84 -19.49 4.58
N ASP A 14 5.63 -19.98 3.62
CA ASP A 14 6.84 -19.32 3.10
C ASP A 14 6.60 -17.89 2.65
N PHE A 15 5.38 -17.60 2.24
CA PHE A 15 4.93 -16.27 1.86
C PHE A 15 5.13 -15.22 2.97
N PHE A 16 4.81 -15.55 4.23
CA PHE A 16 5.03 -14.66 5.36
C PHE A 16 6.47 -14.69 5.90
N ASP A 17 7.30 -15.60 5.45
CA ASP A 17 8.69 -15.74 5.87
C ASP A 17 9.69 -14.96 5.00
N GLY A 18 9.30 -14.54 3.78
CA GLY A 18 10.09 -13.73 2.88
C GLY A 18 10.21 -12.27 3.31
N TYR A 19 9.78 -11.36 2.47
CA TYR A 19 9.83 -9.89 2.71
C TYR A 19 9.00 -9.42 3.89
N TRP A 20 7.94 -10.16 4.29
CA TRP A 20 7.15 -9.89 5.49
C TRP A 20 7.97 -9.95 6.78
N ARG A 21 9.10 -10.65 6.78
CA ARG A 21 10.02 -10.71 7.91
C ARG A 21 10.46 -9.31 8.37
N ASN A 22 10.65 -8.37 7.45
CA ASN A 22 11.04 -6.99 7.74
C ASN A 22 9.96 -6.20 8.48
N PHE A 23 8.73 -6.72 8.49
CA PHE A 23 7.55 -6.10 9.12
C PHE A 23 7.10 -6.84 10.39
N ARG A 24 7.82 -7.87 10.80
CA ARG A 24 7.53 -8.57 12.06
C ARG A 24 7.90 -7.69 13.25
N ASP A 25 7.03 -7.71 14.24
CA ASP A 25 7.21 -7.04 15.51
C ASP A 25 6.98 -8.04 16.65
N SER A 26 7.81 -7.97 17.68
CA SER A 26 7.69 -8.74 18.93
C SER A 26 6.96 -7.99 20.04
N GLY A 27 6.38 -6.82 19.73
CA GLY A 27 5.66 -5.99 20.70
C GLY A 27 4.44 -6.69 21.31
N THR A 28 4.12 -6.30 22.53
CA THR A 28 3.04 -6.87 23.34
C THR A 28 1.73 -6.09 23.25
N ASP A 29 1.74 -4.94 22.54
CA ASP A 29 0.56 -4.10 22.41
C ASP A 29 -0.57 -4.81 21.64
N GLU A 30 -1.80 -4.45 21.96
CA GLU A 30 -2.97 -4.99 21.30
C GLU A 30 -2.94 -4.70 19.80
N PRO A 31 -3.10 -5.72 18.94
CA PRO A 31 -3.10 -5.52 17.50
C PRO A 31 -4.38 -4.79 17.06
N VAL A 32 -4.28 -3.98 16.01
CA VAL A 32 -5.44 -3.31 15.39
C VAL A 32 -6.33 -4.29 14.63
N MET A 33 -5.80 -5.46 14.29
CA MET A 33 -6.54 -6.55 13.66
C MET A 33 -5.95 -7.90 14.05
N ARG A 34 -6.81 -8.88 14.28
CA ARG A 34 -6.48 -10.30 14.44
C ARG A 34 -6.98 -11.07 13.23
N LEU A 35 -6.07 -11.72 12.52
CA LEU A 35 -6.37 -12.57 11.37
C LEU A 35 -5.88 -13.98 11.66
N SER A 36 -6.77 -14.96 11.57
CA SER A 36 -6.44 -16.38 11.70
C SER A 36 -6.60 -17.10 10.36
N LEU A 37 -5.77 -18.12 10.13
CA LEU A 37 -5.86 -19.01 8.99
C LEU A 37 -6.27 -20.41 9.47
N GLU A 38 -7.19 -21.04 8.76
CA GLU A 38 -7.59 -22.42 8.95
C GLU A 38 -7.42 -23.20 7.66
N ALA A 39 -6.56 -24.23 7.68
CA ALA A 39 -6.41 -25.14 6.55
C ALA A 39 -7.69 -25.98 6.41
N LYS A 40 -8.50 -25.65 5.39
CA LYS A 40 -9.81 -26.26 5.18
C LYS A 40 -10.18 -26.17 3.70
N ASN A 41 -10.65 -27.29 3.13
CA ASN A 41 -11.29 -27.24 1.83
C ASN A 41 -12.65 -26.55 1.98
N VAL A 42 -12.82 -25.42 1.35
CA VAL A 42 -14.09 -24.70 1.35
C VAL A 42 -14.95 -25.20 0.22
N ASP A 43 -15.86 -26.13 0.53
CA ASP A 43 -16.94 -26.51 -0.39
C ASP A 43 -18.10 -25.52 -0.24
N LEU A 44 -18.31 -24.70 -1.26
CA LEU A 44 -19.42 -23.74 -1.29
C LEU A 44 -20.81 -24.38 -1.42
N TYR A 45 -20.85 -25.63 -1.80
CA TYR A 45 -22.08 -26.41 -1.95
C TYR A 45 -22.27 -27.44 -0.82
N GLY A 46 -21.28 -27.53 0.08
CA GLY A 46 -21.29 -28.47 1.21
C GLY A 46 -21.88 -27.88 2.50
N THR A 47 -22.08 -28.76 3.47
CA THR A 47 -22.68 -28.46 4.78
C THR A 47 -21.69 -27.83 5.78
N GLU A 48 -20.46 -27.47 5.36
CA GLU A 48 -19.48 -26.88 6.25
C GLU A 48 -19.82 -25.42 6.56
N THR A 49 -20.02 -25.13 7.83
CA THR A 49 -20.32 -23.78 8.28
C THR A 49 -19.04 -22.92 8.27
N LEU A 50 -19.07 -21.85 7.49
CA LEU A 50 -18.07 -20.79 7.59
C LEU A 50 -18.25 -20.02 8.91
N PRO A 51 -17.18 -19.45 9.49
CA PRO A 51 -17.32 -18.59 10.65
C PRO A 51 -18.22 -17.40 10.30
N VAL A 52 -19.20 -17.15 11.16
CA VAL A 52 -20.13 -16.02 10.99
C VAL A 52 -19.82 -15.00 12.07
N TYR A 53 -19.53 -13.78 11.63
CA TYR A 53 -19.44 -12.61 12.50
C TYR A 53 -20.73 -11.80 12.39
N ASP A 54 -21.28 -11.35 13.51
CA ASP A 54 -22.48 -10.50 13.50
C ASP A 54 -22.22 -9.20 12.72
N GLY A 55 -23.06 -8.94 11.71
CA GLY A 55 -22.86 -7.84 10.76
C GLY A 55 -21.58 -7.93 9.91
N GLY A 56 -20.90 -9.05 9.92
CA GLY A 56 -19.67 -9.31 9.16
C GLY A 56 -19.92 -9.60 7.69
N LYS A 57 -18.83 -9.77 6.95
CA LYS A 57 -18.84 -10.08 5.51
C LYS A 57 -17.94 -11.28 5.20
N ALA A 58 -18.26 -11.98 4.11
CA ALA A 58 -17.43 -13.02 3.55
C ALA A 58 -16.99 -12.66 2.14
N PHE A 59 -15.71 -12.91 1.85
CA PHE A 59 -15.09 -12.64 0.55
C PHE A 59 -14.45 -13.91 0.05
N ARG A 60 -14.73 -14.29 -1.20
CA ARG A 60 -14.07 -15.39 -1.86
C ARG A 60 -12.96 -14.88 -2.76
N VAL A 61 -11.77 -15.48 -2.64
CA VAL A 61 -10.64 -15.28 -3.54
C VAL A 61 -10.10 -16.65 -3.91
N SER A 62 -10.15 -17.03 -5.17
CA SER A 62 -9.83 -18.39 -5.65
C SER A 62 -10.64 -19.45 -4.87
N ASP A 63 -9.99 -20.42 -4.26
CA ASP A 63 -10.59 -21.48 -3.44
C ASP A 63 -10.55 -21.16 -1.94
N SER A 64 -10.18 -19.96 -1.56
CA SER A 64 -10.15 -19.48 -0.19
C SER A 64 -11.28 -18.51 0.10
N VAL A 65 -11.73 -18.47 1.35
CA VAL A 65 -12.76 -17.54 1.83
C VAL A 65 -12.25 -16.81 3.07
N LEU A 66 -12.36 -15.50 3.04
CA LEU A 66 -12.19 -14.63 4.18
C LEU A 66 -13.57 -14.34 4.81
N CYS A 67 -13.70 -14.58 6.10
CA CYS A 67 -14.80 -14.06 6.92
C CYS A 67 -14.25 -13.00 7.85
N VAL A 68 -14.86 -11.82 7.89
CA VAL A 68 -14.44 -10.70 8.74
C VAL A 68 -15.62 -10.14 9.51
N ASN A 69 -15.36 -9.58 10.69
CA ASN A 69 -16.34 -8.81 11.42
C ASN A 69 -16.62 -7.46 10.71
N ARG A 70 -17.68 -6.78 11.14
CA ARG A 70 -18.13 -5.50 10.54
C ARG A 70 -17.02 -4.45 10.45
N ASP A 71 -16.13 -4.39 11.42
CA ASP A 71 -15.12 -3.34 11.56
C ASP A 71 -13.75 -3.73 11.01
N PHE A 72 -13.61 -4.93 10.42
CA PHE A 72 -12.34 -5.44 9.90
C PHE A 72 -11.22 -5.47 10.97
N THR A 73 -11.58 -5.72 12.23
CA THR A 73 -10.64 -5.88 13.34
C THR A 73 -10.37 -7.34 13.68
N GLU A 74 -11.24 -8.22 13.21
CA GLU A 74 -11.11 -9.66 13.38
C GLU A 74 -11.53 -10.38 12.10
N GLY A 75 -10.76 -11.38 11.70
CA GLY A 75 -11.05 -12.16 10.51
C GLY A 75 -10.48 -13.57 10.57
N LYS A 76 -11.07 -14.43 9.74
CA LYS A 76 -10.63 -15.80 9.54
C LYS A 76 -10.58 -16.13 8.05
N ILE A 77 -9.45 -16.63 7.61
CA ILE A 77 -9.27 -17.16 6.26
C ILE A 77 -9.39 -18.68 6.35
N CYS A 78 -10.30 -19.24 5.59
CA CYS A 78 -10.45 -20.67 5.38
C CYS A 78 -10.03 -21.00 3.94
N GLY A 79 -9.10 -21.93 3.78
CA GLY A 79 -8.61 -22.32 2.46
C GLY A 79 -7.63 -23.48 2.51
N ASN A 80 -7.39 -24.10 1.36
CA ASN A 80 -6.36 -25.11 1.24
C ASN A 80 -4.98 -24.46 1.31
N SER A 81 -4.04 -25.07 2.03
CA SER A 81 -2.64 -24.60 2.12
C SER A 81 -1.97 -24.42 0.76
N ASP A 82 -2.42 -25.12 -0.25
CA ASP A 82 -1.88 -25.06 -1.63
C ASP A 82 -2.46 -23.88 -2.44
N ASP A 83 -3.57 -23.28 -1.97
CA ASP A 83 -4.17 -22.08 -2.61
C ASP A 83 -3.50 -20.79 -2.09
N ILE A 84 -2.22 -20.66 -2.39
CA ILE A 84 -1.39 -19.53 -1.96
C ILE A 84 -1.99 -18.19 -2.41
N GLN A 85 -2.46 -18.12 -3.66
CA GLN A 85 -3.05 -16.90 -4.22
C GLN A 85 -4.36 -16.51 -3.55
N GLY A 86 -5.21 -17.50 -3.24
CA GLY A 86 -6.46 -17.25 -2.53
C GLY A 86 -6.24 -16.77 -1.10
N ILE A 87 -5.36 -17.44 -0.34
CA ILE A 87 -5.00 -17.02 1.02
C ILE A 87 -4.41 -15.62 1.02
N TYR A 88 -3.49 -15.33 0.08
CA TYR A 88 -2.90 -14.01 -0.09
C TYR A 88 -3.93 -12.93 -0.39
N GLY A 89 -4.78 -13.17 -1.38
CA GLY A 89 -5.83 -12.23 -1.74
C GLY A 89 -6.82 -11.98 -0.59
N CYS A 90 -7.18 -13.02 0.17
CA CYS A 90 -7.98 -12.89 1.38
C CYS A 90 -7.29 -12.02 2.44
N ALA A 91 -5.99 -12.22 2.67
CA ALA A 91 -5.21 -11.40 3.60
C ALA A 91 -5.15 -9.93 3.15
N MET A 92 -4.99 -9.68 1.84
CA MET A 92 -5.03 -8.33 1.26
C MET A 92 -6.37 -7.64 1.52
N VAL A 93 -7.50 -8.32 1.28
CA VAL A 93 -8.84 -7.77 1.53
C VAL A 93 -9.00 -7.43 3.02
N ALA A 94 -8.58 -8.33 3.91
CA ALA A 94 -8.68 -8.12 5.35
C ALA A 94 -7.87 -6.89 5.80
N LEU A 95 -6.59 -6.83 5.40
CA LEU A 95 -5.68 -5.76 5.79
C LEU A 95 -6.08 -4.41 5.19
N TYR A 96 -6.43 -4.35 3.91
CA TYR A 96 -6.82 -3.09 3.26
C TYR A 96 -8.17 -2.58 3.78
N GLY A 97 -9.11 -3.48 4.09
CA GLY A 97 -10.38 -3.11 4.72
C GLY A 97 -10.19 -2.50 6.11
N ASN A 98 -9.20 -2.99 6.88
CA ASN A 98 -8.82 -2.38 8.15
C ASN A 98 -8.09 -1.05 7.94
N LEU A 99 -7.12 -0.99 7.03
CA LEU A 99 -6.31 0.21 6.75
C LEU A 99 -7.17 1.42 6.34
N ILE A 100 -8.14 1.23 5.45
CA ILE A 100 -8.98 2.32 4.96
C ILE A 100 -9.85 2.93 6.07
N ARG A 101 -10.27 2.12 7.06
CA ARG A 101 -10.98 2.59 8.27
C ARG A 101 -10.09 3.38 9.23
N ARG A 102 -8.78 3.37 8.98
CA ARG A 102 -7.75 4.02 9.79
C ARG A 102 -7.05 5.11 8.99
N ASP A 103 -7.79 5.80 8.15
CA ASP A 103 -7.29 6.90 7.31
C ASP A 103 -6.00 6.54 6.54
N THR A 104 -5.94 5.29 6.04
CA THR A 104 -4.76 4.79 5.33
C THR A 104 -5.15 4.29 3.96
N LEU A 105 -4.56 4.88 2.92
CA LEU A 105 -4.70 4.46 1.53
C LEU A 105 -3.57 3.50 1.15
N VAL A 106 -3.82 2.72 0.12
CA VAL A 106 -2.80 1.93 -0.57
C VAL A 106 -2.58 2.56 -1.94
N MET A 107 -1.34 2.94 -2.23
CA MET A 107 -0.96 3.61 -3.47
C MET A 107 0.07 2.79 -4.23
N HIS A 108 -0.16 2.58 -5.51
CA HIS A 108 0.81 1.98 -6.42
C HIS A 108 1.90 3.01 -6.75
N SER A 109 3.00 2.94 -6.05
CA SER A 109 4.12 3.88 -6.17
C SER A 109 5.43 3.26 -5.72
N SER A 110 6.54 3.76 -6.28
CA SER A 110 7.85 3.60 -5.65
C SER A 110 8.05 4.70 -4.63
N MET A 111 8.74 4.39 -3.53
CA MET A 111 9.04 5.30 -2.44
C MET A 111 10.55 5.37 -2.19
N ILE A 112 11.09 6.57 -2.16
CA ILE A 112 12.44 6.83 -1.69
C ILE A 112 12.43 7.69 -0.42
N GLU A 113 13.47 7.53 0.39
CA GLU A 113 13.81 8.44 1.48
C GLU A 113 14.94 9.36 1.06
N CYS A 114 14.69 10.65 1.15
CA CYS A 114 15.68 11.68 0.91
C CYS A 114 15.57 12.73 2.03
N ASN A 115 16.66 12.96 2.76
CA ASN A 115 16.74 13.93 3.85
C ASN A 115 15.66 13.74 4.95
N GLY A 116 15.27 12.49 5.24
CA GLY A 116 14.26 12.17 6.25
C GLY A 116 12.81 12.35 5.81
N GLU A 117 12.57 12.62 4.53
CA GLU A 117 11.25 12.76 3.93
C GLU A 117 11.06 11.75 2.79
N ALA A 118 9.80 11.40 2.50
CA ALA A 118 9.44 10.51 1.41
C ALA A 118 9.16 11.27 0.12
N ILE A 119 9.72 10.81 -0.99
CA ILE A 119 9.29 11.17 -2.34
C ILE A 119 8.64 9.95 -2.96
N LEU A 120 7.42 10.11 -3.48
CA LEU A 120 6.65 9.04 -4.08
C LEU A 120 6.61 9.20 -5.60
N PHE A 121 7.04 8.18 -6.34
CA PHE A 121 6.86 8.14 -7.80
C PHE A 121 5.67 7.26 -8.12
N THR A 122 4.62 7.85 -8.69
CA THR A 122 3.36 7.15 -8.99
C THR A 122 2.94 7.33 -10.46
N GLY A 123 2.12 6.41 -10.97
CA GLY A 123 1.63 6.41 -12.33
C GLY A 123 1.53 5.00 -12.92
N PRO A 124 1.07 4.86 -14.16
CA PRO A 124 0.81 3.57 -14.79
C PRO A 124 2.00 2.62 -14.79
N SER A 125 1.74 1.32 -14.93
CA SER A 125 2.80 0.33 -15.05
C SER A 125 3.74 0.67 -16.21
N GLY A 126 5.05 0.52 -15.99
CA GLY A 126 6.07 0.77 -17.00
C GLY A 126 6.37 2.25 -17.27
N VAL A 127 5.77 3.21 -16.54
CA VAL A 127 6.04 4.65 -16.74
C VAL A 127 7.44 5.07 -16.27
N GLY A 128 8.07 4.28 -15.39
CA GLY A 128 9.43 4.54 -14.92
C GLY A 128 9.54 4.87 -13.42
N LYS A 129 8.54 4.50 -12.59
CA LYS A 129 8.57 4.72 -11.14
C LYS A 129 9.84 4.19 -10.47
N THR A 130 10.11 2.90 -10.64
CA THR A 130 11.30 2.25 -10.07
C THR A 130 12.59 2.83 -10.67
N THR A 131 12.61 3.13 -11.97
CA THR A 131 13.76 3.78 -12.63
C THR A 131 14.08 5.13 -11.98
N GLN A 132 13.08 5.94 -11.66
CA GLN A 132 13.32 7.21 -10.97
C GLN A 132 13.86 6.99 -9.56
N ALA A 133 13.32 6.03 -8.83
CA ALA A 133 13.84 5.66 -7.50
C ALA A 133 15.32 5.21 -7.56
N GLU A 134 15.68 4.40 -8.56
CA GLU A 134 17.04 3.92 -8.80
C GLU A 134 18.00 5.06 -9.19
N LEU A 135 17.58 6.00 -10.03
CA LEU A 135 18.37 7.18 -10.37
C LEU A 135 18.66 8.05 -9.13
N TRP A 136 17.68 8.25 -8.26
CA TRP A 136 17.89 8.96 -7.01
C TRP A 136 18.85 8.23 -6.06
N ASN A 137 18.76 6.91 -6.00
CA ASN A 137 19.71 6.10 -5.24
C ASN A 137 21.12 6.22 -5.81
N GLU A 138 21.30 6.07 -7.12
CA GLU A 138 22.60 6.14 -7.80
C GLU A 138 23.28 7.51 -7.65
N HIS A 139 22.53 8.59 -7.85
CA HIS A 139 23.10 9.92 -7.96
C HIS A 139 23.06 10.76 -6.68
N ARG A 140 22.23 10.40 -5.70
CA ARG A 140 22.04 11.13 -4.43
C ARG A 140 22.14 10.24 -3.19
N GLY A 141 22.31 8.93 -3.36
CA GLY A 141 22.33 8.00 -2.26
C GLY A 141 20.98 7.88 -1.52
N ALA A 142 19.88 8.30 -2.16
CA ALA A 142 18.55 8.19 -1.59
C ALA A 142 18.20 6.71 -1.36
N ARG A 143 17.67 6.39 -0.18
CA ARG A 143 17.33 5.00 0.16
C ARG A 143 15.99 4.62 -0.49
N ILE A 144 15.96 3.56 -1.30
CA ILE A 144 14.71 3.04 -1.85
C ILE A 144 14.00 2.25 -0.76
N VAL A 145 12.80 2.68 -0.38
CA VAL A 145 12.00 2.08 0.69
C VAL A 145 11.07 1.00 0.15
N ASN A 146 10.39 1.29 -0.96
CA ASN A 146 9.48 0.35 -1.59
C ASN A 146 9.43 0.59 -3.10
N GLY A 147 9.25 -0.47 -3.88
CA GLY A 147 9.26 -0.40 -5.35
C GLY A 147 7.88 -0.48 -6.01
N ASP A 148 6.80 -0.74 -5.26
CA ASP A 148 5.50 -1.04 -5.87
C ASP A 148 4.28 -0.52 -5.10
N MET A 149 4.14 -0.87 -3.82
CA MET A 149 2.95 -0.56 -3.02
C MET A 149 3.32 0.16 -1.73
N VAL A 150 2.79 1.34 -1.52
CA VAL A 150 3.06 2.19 -0.36
C VAL A 150 1.77 2.47 0.40
N PHE A 151 1.82 2.45 1.73
CA PHE A 151 0.72 2.90 2.56
C PHE A 151 0.84 4.40 2.82
N ILE A 152 -0.24 5.12 2.57
CA ILE A 152 -0.35 6.55 2.83
C ILE A 152 -1.26 6.73 4.04
N HIS A 153 -0.67 7.05 5.16
CA HIS A 153 -1.36 7.19 6.45
C HIS A 153 -1.51 8.64 6.85
N LYS A 154 -2.73 9.02 7.23
CA LYS A 154 -3.02 10.30 7.87
C LYS A 154 -2.95 10.13 9.38
N ASP A 155 -2.05 10.83 10.03
CA ASP A 155 -1.88 10.80 11.49
C ASP A 155 -2.92 11.68 12.20
N ASP A 156 -3.04 11.54 13.52
CA ASP A 156 -3.98 12.28 14.35
C ASP A 156 -3.77 13.82 14.31
N ASP A 157 -2.55 14.26 13.97
CA ASP A 157 -2.21 15.67 13.74
C ASP A 157 -2.61 16.20 12.35
N GLY A 158 -3.21 15.35 11.53
CA GLY A 158 -3.65 15.66 10.16
C GLY A 158 -2.55 15.57 9.09
N ARG A 159 -1.32 15.24 9.47
CA ARG A 159 -0.21 15.07 8.52
C ARG A 159 -0.25 13.73 7.83
N PHE A 160 0.26 13.71 6.59
CA PHE A 160 0.37 12.50 5.79
C PHE A 160 1.79 11.95 5.81
N TYR A 161 1.86 10.65 6.05
CA TYR A 161 3.09 9.86 6.06
C TYR A 161 3.02 8.75 5.04
N ALA A 162 4.13 8.48 4.38
CA ALA A 162 4.31 7.29 3.57
C ALA A 162 4.97 6.19 4.40
N CYS A 163 4.40 5.00 4.34
CA CYS A 163 4.92 3.83 5.03
C CYS A 163 5.25 2.76 4.00
N GLY A 164 6.43 2.16 4.12
CA GLY A 164 6.75 0.98 3.34
C GLY A 164 5.77 -0.16 3.66
N SER A 165 5.58 -1.04 2.71
CA SER A 165 4.70 -2.20 2.84
C SER A 165 5.44 -3.49 2.52
N PRO A 166 4.95 -4.66 2.94
CA PRO A 166 5.55 -5.93 2.56
C PRO A 166 5.32 -6.31 1.09
N TRP A 167 4.50 -5.53 0.35
CA TRP A 167 4.25 -5.73 -1.08
C TRP A 167 5.20 -4.86 -1.91
N HIS A 168 6.02 -5.49 -2.71
CA HIS A 168 7.11 -4.83 -3.44
C HIS A 168 7.10 -5.12 -4.96
N GLY A 169 6.08 -5.86 -5.45
CA GLY A 169 5.99 -6.26 -6.85
C GLY A 169 7.16 -7.13 -7.29
N SER A 170 7.78 -6.81 -8.40
CA SER A 170 8.96 -7.50 -8.93
C SER A 170 10.29 -6.95 -8.39
N SER A 171 10.27 -5.89 -7.59
CA SER A 171 11.47 -5.30 -6.99
C SER A 171 11.85 -5.99 -5.69
N GLU A 172 13.10 -5.80 -5.21
CA GLU A 172 13.55 -6.31 -3.91
C GLU A 172 13.42 -5.26 -2.79
N TYR A 173 12.92 -4.07 -3.12
CA TYR A 173 12.86 -2.95 -2.18
C TYR A 173 11.63 -3.07 -1.27
N CYS A 174 11.88 -3.31 0.02
CA CYS A 174 10.84 -3.61 0.99
C CYS A 174 11.31 -3.31 2.42
N LEU A 175 11.19 -2.06 2.85
CA LEU A 175 11.65 -1.62 4.17
C LEU A 175 10.46 -1.16 5.03
N ASN A 176 10.49 -1.49 6.31
CA ASN A 176 9.51 -1.01 7.30
C ASN A 176 9.92 0.36 7.83
N VAL A 177 9.50 1.41 7.14
CA VAL A 177 9.83 2.80 7.45
C VAL A 177 8.59 3.66 7.30
N LYS A 178 8.40 4.64 8.19
CA LYS A 178 7.36 5.69 8.14
C LYS A 178 8.03 7.05 8.04
N LEU A 179 7.71 7.83 7.00
CA LEU A 179 8.30 9.13 6.72
C LEU A 179 7.23 10.16 6.33
N PRO A 180 7.38 11.43 6.71
CA PRO A 180 6.53 12.49 6.21
C PRO A 180 6.69 12.64 4.69
N ILE A 181 5.60 12.91 3.98
CA ILE A 181 5.61 12.98 2.52
C ILE A 181 6.04 14.38 2.08
N LYS A 182 7.16 14.47 1.36
CA LYS A 182 7.64 15.69 0.71
C LYS A 182 6.86 16.01 -0.55
N ALA A 183 6.68 15.01 -1.42
CA ALA A 183 6.04 15.18 -2.71
C ALA A 183 5.55 13.86 -3.31
N ILE A 184 4.52 13.97 -4.17
CA ILE A 184 4.11 12.93 -5.11
C ILE A 184 4.53 13.37 -6.51
N VAL A 185 5.23 12.52 -7.25
CA VAL A 185 5.77 12.79 -8.58
C VAL A 185 5.19 11.80 -9.57
N THR A 186 4.70 12.30 -10.70
CA THR A 186 4.16 11.49 -11.79
C THR A 186 5.08 11.56 -13.00
N PRO A 187 5.97 10.56 -13.20
CA PRO A 187 6.89 10.54 -14.33
C PRO A 187 6.16 10.39 -15.67
N ILE A 188 6.71 11.01 -16.70
CA ILE A 188 6.33 10.83 -18.11
C ILE A 188 7.61 10.69 -18.91
N LYS A 189 7.71 9.66 -19.74
CA LYS A 189 8.87 9.46 -20.62
C LYS A 189 8.95 10.57 -21.65
N SER A 190 10.09 11.25 -21.70
CA SER A 190 10.38 12.35 -22.62
C SER A 190 11.87 12.40 -22.91
N ASP A 191 12.25 13.02 -24.01
CA ASP A 191 13.66 13.32 -24.34
C ASP A 191 14.14 14.60 -23.65
N GLU A 192 13.21 15.39 -23.08
CA GLU A 192 13.47 16.60 -22.31
C GLU A 192 13.10 16.38 -20.84
N CYS A 193 13.79 17.12 -19.94
CA CYS A 193 13.45 17.16 -18.53
C CYS A 193 12.69 18.44 -18.20
N ARG A 194 11.43 18.28 -17.77
CA ARG A 194 10.57 19.39 -17.37
C ARG A 194 9.75 18.98 -16.15
N ILE A 195 9.69 19.85 -15.16
CA ILE A 195 8.87 19.64 -13.96
C ILE A 195 7.84 20.75 -13.78
N GLU A 196 6.61 20.36 -13.54
CA GLU A 196 5.49 21.27 -13.31
C GLU A 196 4.69 20.83 -12.09
N ALA A 197 4.32 21.79 -11.25
CA ALA A 197 3.32 21.52 -10.20
C ALA A 197 1.94 21.37 -10.87
N VAL A 198 1.21 20.34 -10.46
CA VAL A 198 -0.15 20.10 -10.96
C VAL A 198 -1.18 20.31 -9.87
N SER A 199 -2.38 20.72 -10.25
CA SER A 199 -3.46 21.01 -9.31
C SER A 199 -4.84 20.66 -9.89
N GLY A 200 -5.87 20.67 -9.03
CA GLY A 200 -7.26 20.46 -9.46
C GLY A 200 -7.48 19.13 -10.15
N MET A 201 -8.20 19.15 -11.26
CA MET A 201 -8.58 17.93 -11.98
C MET A 201 -7.38 17.19 -12.60
N GLU A 202 -6.32 17.89 -12.97
CA GLU A 202 -5.13 17.23 -13.52
C GLU A 202 -4.45 16.39 -12.45
N MET A 203 -4.26 16.94 -11.25
CA MET A 203 -3.72 16.23 -10.09
C MET A 203 -4.52 14.97 -9.78
N LEU A 204 -5.86 15.10 -9.72
CA LEU A 204 -6.75 13.97 -9.47
C LEU A 204 -6.61 12.89 -10.55
N ARG A 205 -6.61 13.27 -11.84
CA ARG A 205 -6.46 12.30 -12.94
C ARG A 205 -5.14 11.51 -12.89
N ARG A 206 -4.09 12.09 -12.34
CA ARG A 206 -2.77 11.46 -12.25
C ARG A 206 -2.62 10.54 -11.06
N VAL A 207 -3.23 10.89 -9.92
CA VAL A 207 -3.03 10.15 -8.66
C VAL A 207 -4.15 9.14 -8.41
N PHE A 208 -5.40 9.50 -8.69
CA PHE A 208 -6.57 8.66 -8.39
C PHE A 208 -6.48 7.23 -8.96
N PRO A 209 -6.04 7.00 -10.23
CA PRO A 209 -5.98 5.65 -10.79
C PRO A 209 -4.98 4.73 -10.07
N GLU A 210 -4.04 5.31 -9.34
CA GLU A 210 -2.97 4.59 -8.65
C GLU A 210 -3.30 4.31 -7.17
N VAL A 211 -4.47 4.76 -6.70
CA VAL A 211 -4.94 4.54 -5.33
C VAL A 211 -5.99 3.44 -5.33
N MET A 212 -5.79 2.44 -4.49
CA MET A 212 -6.78 1.39 -4.28
C MET A 212 -7.96 1.92 -3.45
N LEU A 213 -9.13 1.99 -4.06
CA LEU A 213 -10.38 2.40 -3.44
C LEU A 213 -11.41 1.27 -3.52
N PRO A 214 -11.36 0.31 -2.59
CA PRO A 214 -12.29 -0.81 -2.58
C PRO A 214 -13.70 -0.39 -2.18
N ASP A 215 -14.66 -1.28 -2.48
CA ASP A 215 -16.07 -1.16 -2.10
C ASP A 215 -16.51 -2.38 -1.28
N TRP A 216 -15.79 -2.65 -0.20
CA TRP A 216 -15.97 -3.88 0.56
C TRP A 216 -16.98 -3.77 1.69
N PHE A 217 -17.34 -2.55 2.10
CA PHE A 217 -18.36 -2.26 3.11
C PHE A 217 -18.99 -0.90 2.85
N ASP A 218 -20.15 -0.65 3.46
CA ASP A 218 -20.90 0.59 3.29
C ASP A 218 -20.08 1.79 3.77
N GLY A 219 -19.88 2.78 2.91
CA GLY A 219 -19.04 3.96 3.18
C GLY A 219 -17.54 3.76 2.91
N CYS A 220 -17.13 2.60 2.40
CA CYS A 220 -15.70 2.31 2.15
C CYS A 220 -15.07 3.29 1.14
N LYS A 221 -15.75 3.52 0.03
CA LYS A 221 -15.27 4.48 -1.00
C LYS A 221 -15.24 5.91 -0.48
N GLU A 222 -16.23 6.31 0.29
CA GLU A 222 -16.34 7.64 0.87
C GLU A 222 -15.18 7.91 1.83
N LEU A 223 -14.82 6.95 2.67
CA LEU A 223 -13.65 7.04 3.55
C LEU A 223 -12.37 7.21 2.74
N GLY A 224 -12.15 6.35 1.74
CA GLY A 224 -10.97 6.42 0.90
C GLY A 224 -10.89 7.73 0.10
N MET A 225 -12.01 8.19 -0.46
CA MET A 225 -12.07 9.47 -1.18
C MET A 225 -11.82 10.67 -0.26
N SER A 226 -12.33 10.64 0.98
CA SER A 226 -12.07 11.69 1.97
C SER A 226 -10.58 11.76 2.33
N THR A 227 -9.94 10.61 2.55
CA THR A 227 -8.51 10.55 2.84
C THR A 227 -7.68 11.01 1.64
N LEU A 228 -8.05 10.62 0.43
CA LEU A 228 -7.39 11.06 -0.81
C LEU A 228 -7.52 12.58 -1.02
N ASP A 229 -8.69 13.14 -0.82
CA ASP A 229 -8.92 14.59 -0.91
C ASP A 229 -8.01 15.35 0.08
N GLY A 230 -7.93 14.86 1.32
CA GLY A 230 -7.01 15.40 2.33
C GLY A 230 -5.54 15.32 1.91
N LEU A 231 -5.11 14.19 1.36
CA LEU A 231 -3.76 14.00 0.84
C LEU A 231 -3.43 15.01 -0.26
N LEU A 232 -4.30 15.13 -1.26
CA LEU A 232 -4.08 16.01 -2.41
C LEU A 232 -4.15 17.50 -2.07
N LYS A 233 -4.78 17.88 -0.96
CA LYS A 233 -4.76 19.25 -0.42
C LYS A 233 -3.50 19.56 0.36
N SER A 234 -2.84 18.55 0.93
CA SER A 234 -1.74 18.72 1.88
C SER A 234 -0.38 18.47 1.25
N VAL A 235 -0.29 17.62 0.24
CA VAL A 235 0.97 17.17 -0.37
C VAL A 235 1.07 17.68 -1.80
N PRO A 236 2.18 18.36 -2.18
CA PRO A 236 2.35 18.83 -3.55
C PRO A 236 2.52 17.65 -4.53
N VAL A 237 1.90 17.80 -5.70
CA VAL A 237 1.99 16.82 -6.80
C VAL A 237 2.69 17.47 -7.99
N TYR A 238 3.66 16.76 -8.55
CA TYR A 238 4.42 17.22 -9.71
C TYR A 238 4.28 16.24 -10.88
N LYS A 239 4.14 16.82 -12.07
CA LYS A 239 4.37 16.13 -13.34
C LYS A 239 5.86 16.27 -13.69
N LEU A 240 6.55 15.17 -13.92
CA LEU A 240 7.95 15.12 -14.32
C LEU A 240 8.06 14.48 -15.71
N GLU A 241 8.16 15.29 -16.74
CA GLU A 241 8.63 14.84 -18.06
C GLU A 241 10.13 14.60 -17.95
N CYS A 242 10.62 13.40 -18.27
CA CYS A 242 12.00 13.06 -17.94
C CYS A 242 12.62 12.02 -18.86
N THR A 243 13.93 12.16 -18.97
CA THR A 243 14.86 11.16 -19.50
C THR A 243 15.17 10.10 -18.42
N LYS A 244 15.94 9.08 -18.80
CA LYS A 244 16.43 8.04 -17.87
C LYS A 244 17.88 8.31 -17.46
N ASP A 245 18.16 9.53 -16.98
CA ASP A 245 19.50 9.94 -16.56
C ASP A 245 19.43 10.99 -15.44
N ILE A 246 20.61 11.46 -15.01
CA ILE A 246 20.76 12.40 -13.89
C ILE A 246 19.95 13.69 -14.06
N ARG A 247 19.66 14.13 -15.28
CA ARG A 247 18.89 15.37 -15.52
C ARG A 247 17.51 15.32 -14.89
N ALA A 248 16.89 14.12 -14.81
CA ALA A 248 15.60 13.93 -14.14
C ALA A 248 15.71 14.18 -12.63
N VAL A 249 16.81 13.72 -12.01
CA VAL A 249 17.10 13.94 -10.58
C VAL A 249 17.33 15.42 -10.31
N GLU A 250 18.20 16.06 -11.10
CA GLU A 250 18.54 17.49 -10.96
C GLU A 250 17.33 18.41 -11.11
N ALA A 251 16.46 18.12 -12.11
CA ALA A 251 15.25 18.89 -12.32
C ALA A 251 14.28 18.82 -11.11
N LEU A 252 14.10 17.61 -10.56
CA LEU A 252 13.25 17.42 -9.39
C LEU A 252 13.88 18.03 -8.13
N GLU A 253 15.18 17.84 -7.90
CA GLU A 253 15.92 18.38 -6.77
C GLU A 253 15.83 19.92 -6.70
N MET A 254 16.05 20.61 -7.83
CA MET A 254 15.88 22.07 -7.90
C MET A 254 14.47 22.53 -7.56
N LYS A 255 13.47 21.70 -7.78
CA LYS A 255 12.06 22.03 -7.51
C LYS A 255 11.67 21.81 -6.07
N LEU A 256 12.30 20.82 -5.43
CA LEU A 256 11.98 20.46 -4.04
C LEU A 256 12.74 21.29 -2.99
N GLY A 257 13.83 21.95 -3.39
CA GLY A 257 14.65 22.83 -2.54
C GLY A 257 15.68 22.07 -1.78
#